data_8cbb8b920ae42bcfa839aa89a02433c8
#
_entry.id   8cbb8b920ae42bcfa839aa89a02433c8
#
_cell.length_a   1.000
_cell.length_b   1.000
_cell.length_c   1.000
_cell.angle_alpha   90.00
_cell.angle_beta   90.00
_cell.angle_gamma   90.00
#
_symmetry.space_group_name_H-M   'P 1'
#
loop_
_entity.id
_entity.type
_entity.pdbx_description
1 polymer ?
#
loop_
_entity_poly.entity_id
_entity_poly.type
_entity_poly.pdbx_seq_one_letter_code
_entity_poly.pdbx_strand_id
1 'polypeptide(L)'
;MTADDLKAFEVVVNAFGAPFGQEHLHVDAGNVLIEAIKGTANTRLIVVGGAGSLYVDENKTTRVLETPEFPEMFFATASNQGKNLEILQATSGVNWTFISPSALFAIGERTGKYQTGKDNLLVNSKGESYVSYEDYAVAVVDEIESPKYLNERFTVVSES
;
A
#
# COMPACT_ATOMS: atom_id res chain seq x y z
N MET A 1 7.50 19.84 2.68
CA MET A 1 7.69 18.86 3.79
C MET A 1 9.16 18.50 3.87
N THR A 2 9.73 18.52 5.06
CA THR A 2 11.14 18.32 5.30
C THR A 2 11.33 17.31 6.45
N ALA A 3 12.57 16.89 6.69
CA ALA A 3 12.89 16.03 7.84
C ALA A 3 12.49 16.68 9.19
N ASP A 4 12.60 17.99 9.31
CA ASP A 4 12.23 18.70 10.53
C ASP A 4 10.73 18.60 10.84
N ASP A 5 9.89 18.49 9.82
CA ASP A 5 8.44 18.30 9.98
C ASP A 5 8.11 16.87 10.49
N LEU A 6 8.95 15.89 10.21
CA LEU A 6 8.67 14.47 10.44
C LEU A 6 9.46 13.84 11.58
N LYS A 7 10.61 14.38 11.97
CA LYS A 7 11.53 13.77 12.95
C LYS A 7 10.94 13.53 14.34
N ALA A 8 9.84 14.20 14.68
CA ALA A 8 9.14 14.02 15.95
C ALA A 8 8.22 12.78 15.98
N PHE A 9 8.00 12.14 14.83
CA PHE A 9 7.12 10.98 14.68
C PHE A 9 7.93 9.70 14.48
N GLU A 10 7.54 8.64 15.15
CA GLU A 10 8.11 7.30 14.95
C GLU A 10 7.62 6.67 13.63
N VAL A 11 6.37 6.97 13.27
CA VAL A 11 5.73 6.45 12.06
C VAL A 11 4.98 7.58 11.34
N VAL A 12 5.14 7.64 10.04
CA VAL A 12 4.38 8.50 9.14
C VAL A 12 3.60 7.63 8.17
N VAL A 13 2.30 7.86 8.06
CA VAL A 13 1.43 7.13 7.13
C VAL A 13 1.12 8.03 5.94
N ASN A 14 1.52 7.58 4.76
CA ASN A 14 1.15 8.19 3.48
C ASN A 14 -0.18 7.61 3.00
N ALA A 15 -1.27 8.32 3.25
CA ALA A 15 -2.60 8.02 2.74
C ALA A 15 -3.04 9.03 1.66
N PHE A 16 -2.09 9.59 0.93
CA PHE A 16 -2.36 10.57 -0.12
C PHE A 16 -3.13 9.93 -1.28
N GLY A 17 -4.19 10.59 -1.73
CA GLY A 17 -4.96 10.24 -2.91
C GLY A 17 -4.86 11.34 -3.96
N ALA A 18 -4.35 11.03 -5.15
CA ALA A 18 -4.32 11.96 -6.26
C ALA A 18 -5.69 12.07 -6.92
N PRO A 19 -6.13 13.29 -7.30
CA PRO A 19 -7.34 13.43 -8.09
C PRO A 19 -7.15 12.87 -9.51
N PHE A 20 -8.25 12.51 -10.15
CA PHE A 20 -8.23 12.07 -11.56
C PHE A 20 -7.62 13.15 -12.46
N GLY A 21 -6.74 12.72 -13.36
CA GLY A 21 -5.97 13.59 -14.25
C GLY A 21 -4.66 14.10 -13.64
N GLN A 22 -4.39 13.81 -12.36
CA GLN A 22 -3.17 14.18 -11.66
C GLN A 22 -2.52 12.99 -10.94
N GLU A 23 -2.66 11.79 -11.48
CA GLU A 23 -2.22 10.54 -10.85
C GLU A 23 -0.70 10.47 -10.64
N HIS A 24 0.08 11.23 -11.41
CA HIS A 24 1.52 11.39 -11.21
C HIS A 24 1.87 11.92 -9.81
N LEU A 25 0.95 12.63 -9.16
CA LEU A 25 1.14 13.13 -7.80
C LEU A 25 1.34 12.01 -6.76
N HIS A 26 0.91 10.78 -7.03
CA HIS A 26 1.25 9.64 -6.17
C HIS A 26 2.76 9.43 -6.10
N VAL A 27 3.46 9.55 -7.22
CA VAL A 27 4.91 9.44 -7.31
C VAL A 27 5.59 10.66 -6.68
N ASP A 28 5.10 11.85 -6.99
CA ASP A 28 5.68 13.11 -6.48
C ASP A 28 5.57 13.20 -4.96
N ALA A 29 4.40 12.92 -4.39
CA ALA A 29 4.20 12.88 -2.94
C ALA A 29 5.06 11.80 -2.29
N GLY A 30 5.17 10.63 -2.91
CA GLY A 30 6.03 9.55 -2.45
C GLY A 30 7.50 9.97 -2.38
N ASN A 31 8.00 10.61 -3.42
CA ASN A 31 9.38 11.10 -3.47
C ASN A 31 9.66 12.15 -2.39
N VAL A 32 8.74 13.10 -2.19
CA VAL A 32 8.86 14.13 -1.14
C VAL A 32 8.97 13.49 0.25
N LEU A 33 8.14 12.48 0.54
CA LEU A 33 8.16 11.77 1.81
C LEU A 33 9.44 10.95 1.98
N ILE A 34 9.88 10.22 0.96
CA ILE A 34 11.12 9.45 1.00
C ILE A 34 12.31 10.37 1.33
N GLU A 35 12.45 11.49 0.64
CA GLU A 35 13.55 12.44 0.88
C GLU A 35 13.47 13.05 2.28
N ALA A 36 12.28 13.40 2.76
CA ALA A 36 12.11 13.93 4.10
C ALA A 36 12.46 12.88 5.18
N ILE A 37 12.06 11.62 4.99
CA ILE A 37 12.34 10.54 5.94
C ILE A 37 13.82 10.14 5.98
N LYS A 38 14.53 10.21 4.86
CA LYS A 38 15.99 10.02 4.83
C LYS A 38 16.74 10.94 5.80
N GLY A 39 16.22 12.14 6.04
CA GLY A 39 16.79 13.10 6.98
C GLY A 39 16.42 12.85 8.44
N THR A 40 15.55 11.87 8.74
CA THR A 40 15.16 11.49 10.10
C THR A 40 16.01 10.30 10.59
N ALA A 41 16.20 10.18 11.91
CA ALA A 41 16.99 9.09 12.47
C ALA A 41 16.22 7.76 12.50
N ASN A 42 14.93 7.77 12.84
CA ASN A 42 14.17 6.56 13.16
C ASN A 42 12.72 6.58 12.70
N THR A 43 12.33 7.49 11.80
CA THR A 43 10.95 7.55 11.32
C THR A 43 10.71 6.48 10.25
N ARG A 44 9.66 5.70 10.43
CA ARG A 44 9.21 4.67 9.46
C ARG A 44 8.10 5.23 8.58
N LEU A 45 8.14 4.92 7.29
CA LEU A 45 7.11 5.26 6.32
C LEU A 45 6.17 4.08 6.09
N ILE A 46 4.88 4.27 6.28
CA ILE A 46 3.84 3.33 5.85
C ILE A 46 3.08 3.96 4.70
N VAL A 47 2.92 3.24 3.61
CA VAL A 47 2.21 3.71 2.41
C VAL A 47 0.92 2.94 2.23
N VAL A 48 -0.19 3.66 2.17
CA VAL A 48 -1.47 3.11 1.73
C VAL A 48 -1.39 2.98 0.22
N GLY A 49 -1.18 1.75 -0.24
CA GLY A 49 -0.98 1.43 -1.64
C GLY A 49 -2.24 0.99 -2.36
N GLY A 50 -2.07 0.49 -3.57
CA GLY A 50 -3.14 -0.06 -4.39
C GLY A 50 -2.98 -1.56 -4.63
N ALA A 51 -4.05 -2.19 -5.10
CA ALA A 51 -4.07 -3.62 -5.46
C ALA A 51 -3.49 -3.88 -6.86
N GLY A 52 -3.37 -2.86 -7.71
CA GLY A 52 -3.00 -3.02 -9.12
C GLY A 52 -1.64 -3.67 -9.37
N SER A 53 -0.69 -3.50 -8.46
CA SER A 53 0.65 -4.09 -8.55
C SER A 53 0.76 -5.50 -7.95
N LEU A 54 -0.31 -6.04 -7.37
CA LEU A 54 -0.35 -7.44 -6.92
C LEU A 54 -0.39 -8.38 -8.11
N TYR A 55 0.16 -9.58 -7.93
CA TYR A 55 0.16 -10.63 -8.96
C TYR A 55 -1.05 -11.53 -8.84
N VAL A 56 -1.59 -11.97 -9.96
CA VAL A 56 -2.73 -12.90 -10.04
C VAL A 56 -2.30 -14.36 -10.29
N ASP A 57 -1.02 -14.59 -10.57
CA ASP A 57 -0.45 -15.91 -10.84
C ASP A 57 0.71 -16.25 -9.90
N GLU A 58 0.94 -17.54 -9.68
CA GLU A 58 2.00 -18.03 -8.79
C GLU A 58 3.41 -17.65 -9.28
N ASN A 59 3.60 -17.59 -10.60
CA ASN A 59 4.89 -17.24 -11.19
C ASN A 59 5.20 -15.73 -11.15
N LYS A 60 4.25 -14.91 -10.67
CA LYS A 60 4.37 -13.45 -10.58
C LYS A 60 4.71 -12.81 -11.94
N THR A 61 3.98 -13.20 -12.97
CA THR A 61 4.15 -12.69 -14.34
C THR A 61 3.10 -11.68 -14.74
N THR A 62 1.90 -11.76 -14.15
CA THR A 62 0.75 -10.92 -14.48
C THR A 62 0.26 -10.18 -13.26
N ARG A 63 0.22 -8.85 -13.33
CA ARG A 63 -0.33 -8.00 -12.26
C ARG A 63 -1.82 -7.79 -12.46
N VAL A 64 -2.53 -7.45 -11.39
CA VAL A 64 -3.97 -7.14 -11.40
C VAL A 64 -4.29 -6.08 -12.47
N LEU A 65 -3.50 -5.01 -12.55
CA LEU A 65 -3.73 -3.91 -13.51
C LEU A 65 -3.53 -4.32 -14.98
N GLU A 66 -2.92 -5.48 -15.23
CA GLU A 66 -2.67 -6.02 -16.58
C GLU A 66 -3.76 -7.02 -17.02
N THR A 67 -4.71 -7.33 -16.14
CA THR A 67 -5.82 -8.23 -16.47
C THR A 67 -6.88 -7.52 -17.31
N PRO A 68 -7.59 -8.24 -18.21
CA PRO A 68 -8.64 -7.65 -19.03
C PRO A 68 -9.80 -7.04 -18.26
N GLU A 69 -10.04 -7.54 -17.05
CA GLU A 69 -11.14 -7.10 -16.16
C GLU A 69 -10.81 -5.82 -15.40
N PHE A 70 -9.55 -5.35 -15.44
CA PHE A 70 -9.16 -4.16 -14.69
C PHE A 70 -9.81 -2.91 -15.29
N PRO A 71 -10.52 -2.09 -14.48
CA PRO A 71 -11.19 -0.91 -15.00
C PRO A 71 -10.21 0.13 -15.54
N GLU A 72 -10.34 0.50 -16.81
CA GLU A 72 -9.45 1.45 -17.48
C GLU A 72 -9.33 2.79 -16.74
N MET A 73 -10.42 3.25 -16.14
CA MET A 73 -10.44 4.51 -15.39
C MET A 73 -9.49 4.53 -14.18
N PHE A 74 -9.12 3.38 -13.63
CA PHE A 74 -8.20 3.27 -12.50
C PHE A 74 -6.77 2.92 -12.91
N PHE A 75 -6.52 2.70 -14.20
CA PHE A 75 -5.21 2.25 -14.68
C PHE A 75 -4.09 3.25 -14.36
N ALA A 76 -4.32 4.54 -14.57
CA ALA A 76 -3.34 5.58 -14.29
C ALA A 76 -3.01 5.65 -12.78
N THR A 77 -4.03 5.58 -11.92
CA THR A 77 -3.84 5.53 -10.45
C THR A 77 -3.03 4.30 -10.05
N ALA A 78 -3.46 3.11 -10.47
CA ALA A 78 -2.79 1.85 -10.13
C ALA A 78 -1.34 1.82 -10.67
N SER A 79 -1.10 2.33 -11.86
CA SER A 79 0.23 2.41 -12.46
C SER A 79 1.16 3.33 -11.66
N ASN A 80 0.70 4.50 -11.25
CA ASN A 80 1.51 5.43 -10.46
C ASN A 80 1.75 4.95 -9.03
N GLN A 81 0.77 4.28 -8.40
CA GLN A 81 0.98 3.61 -7.12
C GLN A 81 2.01 2.47 -7.24
N GLY A 82 1.96 1.70 -8.32
CA GLY A 82 2.97 0.67 -8.62
C GLY A 82 4.37 1.24 -8.79
N LYS A 83 4.52 2.38 -9.48
CA LYS A 83 5.80 3.10 -9.60
C LYS A 83 6.31 3.57 -8.24
N ASN A 84 5.44 4.05 -7.36
CA ASN A 84 5.84 4.43 -6.01
C ASN A 84 6.40 3.23 -5.24
N LEU A 85 5.79 2.04 -5.37
CA LEU A 85 6.34 0.81 -4.79
C LEU A 85 7.72 0.46 -5.36
N GLU A 86 7.90 0.54 -6.67
CA GLU A 86 9.20 0.27 -7.33
C GLU A 86 10.29 1.23 -6.82
N ILE A 87 9.97 2.51 -6.63
CA ILE A 87 10.89 3.51 -6.07
C ILE A 87 11.27 3.14 -4.64
N LEU A 88 10.31 2.75 -3.80
CA LEU A 88 10.58 2.30 -2.43
C LEU A 88 11.50 1.07 -2.42
N GLN A 89 11.23 0.08 -3.27
CA GLN A 89 12.06 -1.13 -3.39
C GLN A 89 13.50 -0.83 -3.81
N ALA A 90 13.72 0.21 -4.59
CA ALA A 90 15.04 0.67 -5.02
C ALA A 90 15.71 1.65 -4.04
N THR A 91 15.00 2.08 -2.98
CA THR A 91 15.49 3.07 -2.03
C THR A 91 16.21 2.39 -0.87
N SER A 92 17.38 2.90 -0.51
CA SER A 92 18.11 2.53 0.70
C SER A 92 18.04 3.64 1.76
N GLY A 93 18.26 3.27 3.03
CA GLY A 93 18.30 4.23 4.14
C GLY A 93 16.92 4.75 4.60
N VAL A 94 15.85 4.13 4.18
CA VAL A 94 14.47 4.40 4.63
C VAL A 94 13.83 3.09 5.07
N ASN A 95 13.25 3.07 6.27
CA ASN A 95 12.40 1.97 6.70
C ASN A 95 10.98 2.24 6.19
N TRP A 96 10.45 1.33 5.40
CA TRP A 96 9.14 1.49 4.80
C TRP A 96 8.31 0.21 4.84
N THR A 97 7.00 0.36 4.71
CA THR A 97 6.06 -0.74 4.43
C THR A 97 5.00 -0.22 3.46
N PHE A 98 4.74 -0.97 2.42
CA PHE A 98 3.69 -0.66 1.45
C PHE A 98 2.55 -1.67 1.63
N ILE A 99 1.33 -1.18 1.91
CA ILE A 99 0.19 -2.03 2.19
C ILE A 99 -0.78 -1.97 1.00
N SER A 100 -0.85 -3.07 0.25
CA SER A 100 -1.82 -3.22 -0.84
C SER A 100 -3.15 -3.70 -0.30
N PRO A 101 -4.27 -3.03 -0.60
CA PRO A 101 -5.60 -3.57 -0.28
C PRO A 101 -5.96 -4.76 -1.18
N SER A 102 -7.10 -5.36 -0.93
CA SER A 102 -7.77 -6.29 -1.84
C SER A 102 -8.27 -5.59 -3.10
N ALA A 103 -8.70 -6.35 -4.12
CA ALA A 103 -9.26 -5.81 -5.36
C ALA A 103 -10.48 -4.91 -5.12
N LEU A 104 -11.35 -5.30 -4.22
CA LEU A 104 -12.42 -4.44 -3.70
C LEU A 104 -12.01 -3.86 -2.35
N PHE A 105 -11.85 -2.55 -2.31
CA PHE A 105 -11.49 -1.78 -1.13
C PHE A 105 -12.55 -0.71 -0.89
N ALA A 106 -13.40 -0.89 0.10
CA ALA A 106 -14.60 -0.08 0.30
C ALA A 106 -14.97 0.08 1.78
N ILE A 107 -15.88 1.01 2.05
CA ILE A 107 -16.50 1.14 3.38
C ILE A 107 -17.24 -0.16 3.72
N GLY A 108 -17.09 -0.65 4.93
CA GLY A 108 -17.72 -1.87 5.40
C GLY A 108 -17.78 -1.94 6.92
N GLU A 109 -17.47 -3.11 7.48
CA GLU A 109 -17.48 -3.32 8.91
C GLU A 109 -16.07 -3.54 9.46
N ARG A 110 -15.84 -3.08 10.69
CA ARG A 110 -14.65 -3.41 11.46
C ARG A 110 -14.85 -4.76 12.12
N THR A 111 -14.41 -5.82 11.47
CA THR A 111 -14.52 -7.18 12.02
C THR A 111 -13.29 -7.56 12.84
N GLY A 112 -12.13 -7.00 12.54
CA GLY A 112 -10.84 -7.38 13.10
C GLY A 112 -10.38 -8.76 12.63
N LYS A 113 -11.07 -9.35 11.66
CA LYS A 113 -10.74 -10.66 11.08
C LYS A 113 -10.23 -10.48 9.66
N TYR A 114 -8.93 -10.61 9.50
CA TYR A 114 -8.28 -10.46 8.20
C TYR A 114 -7.10 -11.42 8.06
N GLN A 115 -6.73 -11.69 6.82
CA GLN A 115 -5.50 -12.41 6.49
C GLN A 115 -4.54 -11.51 5.75
N THR A 116 -3.25 -11.80 5.86
CA THR A 116 -2.19 -11.09 5.16
C THR A 116 -1.43 -12.02 4.23
N GLY A 117 -0.92 -11.46 3.14
CA GLY A 117 -0.03 -12.14 2.21
C GLY A 117 1.02 -11.15 1.69
N LYS A 118 1.87 -11.60 0.77
CA LYS A 118 2.94 -10.73 0.25
C LYS A 118 2.54 -10.07 -1.07
N ASP A 119 2.90 -10.68 -2.19
CA ASP A 119 2.82 -10.04 -3.50
C ASP A 119 1.65 -10.49 -4.35
N ASN A 120 0.95 -11.54 -3.93
CA ASN A 120 -0.17 -12.07 -4.68
C ASN A 120 -1.51 -11.57 -4.12
N LEU A 121 -2.43 -11.29 -5.04
CA LEU A 121 -3.81 -10.97 -4.68
C LEU A 121 -4.41 -12.11 -3.85
N LEU A 122 -5.00 -11.75 -2.73
CA LEU A 122 -5.66 -12.72 -1.85
C LEU A 122 -7.17 -12.75 -2.09
N VAL A 123 -7.74 -13.93 -1.85
CA VAL A 123 -9.18 -14.11 -1.70
C VAL A 123 -9.47 -14.71 -0.31
N ASN A 124 -10.60 -14.33 0.27
CA ASN A 124 -11.06 -14.86 1.55
C ASN A 124 -11.67 -16.26 1.41
N SER A 125 -12.16 -16.83 2.51
CA SER A 125 -12.81 -18.13 2.52
C SER A 125 -14.06 -18.24 1.64
N LYS A 126 -14.64 -17.10 1.24
CA LYS A 126 -15.77 -17.02 0.31
C LYS A 126 -15.34 -16.88 -1.16
N GLY A 127 -14.03 -16.81 -1.44
CA GLY A 127 -13.49 -16.58 -2.78
C GLY A 127 -13.50 -15.13 -3.24
N GLU A 128 -13.64 -14.17 -2.33
CA GLU A 128 -13.73 -12.73 -2.62
C GLU A 128 -12.41 -12.03 -2.26
N SER A 129 -11.90 -11.19 -3.16
CA SER A 129 -10.81 -10.26 -2.84
C SER A 129 -11.40 -8.95 -2.35
N TYR A 130 -11.71 -8.89 -1.06
CA TYR A 130 -12.35 -7.76 -0.41
C TYR A 130 -11.67 -7.42 0.91
N VAL A 131 -11.48 -6.14 1.17
CA VAL A 131 -11.13 -5.62 2.49
C VAL A 131 -11.93 -4.34 2.77
N SER A 132 -12.52 -4.24 3.96
CA SER A 132 -13.15 -3.00 4.40
C SER A 132 -12.09 -1.95 4.73
N TYR A 133 -12.44 -0.66 4.61
CA TYR A 133 -11.56 0.41 5.08
C TYR A 133 -11.23 0.25 6.56
N GLU A 134 -12.19 -0.25 7.32
CA GLU A 134 -12.08 -0.47 8.76
C GLU A 134 -11.11 -1.59 9.11
N ASP A 135 -11.19 -2.74 8.45
CA ASP A 135 -10.23 -3.85 8.66
C ASP A 135 -8.85 -3.51 8.10
N TYR A 136 -8.78 -2.79 7.00
CA TYR A 136 -7.52 -2.27 6.47
C TYR A 136 -6.83 -1.35 7.49
N ALA A 137 -7.59 -0.45 8.13
CA ALA A 137 -7.07 0.42 9.18
C ALA A 137 -6.57 -0.37 10.39
N VAL A 138 -7.27 -1.45 10.78
CA VAL A 138 -6.80 -2.37 11.83
C VAL A 138 -5.46 -2.99 11.42
N ALA A 139 -5.33 -3.48 10.19
CA ALA A 139 -4.08 -4.07 9.70
C ALA A 139 -2.92 -3.05 9.70
N VAL A 140 -3.19 -1.78 9.36
CA VAL A 140 -2.20 -0.69 9.43
C VAL A 140 -1.72 -0.49 10.87
N VAL A 141 -2.64 -0.40 11.83
CA VAL A 141 -2.30 -0.20 13.25
C VAL A 141 -1.54 -1.40 13.80
N ASP A 142 -1.98 -2.63 13.50
CA ASP A 142 -1.30 -3.85 13.93
C ASP A 142 0.15 -3.91 13.40
N GLU A 143 0.38 -3.48 12.16
CA GLU A 143 1.72 -3.42 11.56
C GLU A 143 2.58 -2.30 12.19
N ILE A 144 1.97 -1.19 12.62
CA ILE A 144 2.67 -0.13 13.37
C ILE A 144 3.12 -0.66 14.72
N GLU A 145 2.23 -1.30 15.48
CA GLU A 145 2.47 -1.77 16.84
C GLU A 145 3.37 -3.02 16.89
N SER A 146 3.24 -3.89 15.90
CA SER A 146 3.98 -5.16 15.80
C SER A 146 4.53 -5.37 14.37
N PRO A 147 5.60 -4.68 13.99
CA PRO A 147 6.16 -4.72 12.64
C PRO A 147 6.54 -6.14 12.19
N LYS A 148 5.98 -6.57 11.06
CA LYS A 148 6.27 -7.86 10.42
C LYS A 148 6.83 -7.70 9.01
N TYR A 149 6.53 -6.58 8.35
CA TYR A 149 6.81 -6.36 6.93
C TYR A 149 7.70 -5.13 6.70
N LEU A 150 8.86 -5.08 7.38
CA LEU A 150 9.83 -4.01 7.21
C LEU A 150 10.50 -4.08 5.84
N ASN A 151 10.47 -2.96 5.10
CA ASN A 151 11.04 -2.84 3.75
C ASN A 151 10.44 -3.84 2.76
N GLU A 152 9.14 -4.10 2.91
CA GLU A 152 8.37 -5.02 2.09
C GLU A 152 6.99 -4.44 1.76
N ARG A 153 6.38 -4.98 0.70
CA ARG A 153 4.96 -4.87 0.46
C ARG A 153 4.25 -6.06 1.10
N PHE A 154 3.09 -5.84 1.69
CA PHE A 154 2.13 -6.91 2.00
C PHE A 154 0.72 -6.52 1.57
N THR A 155 -0.16 -7.49 1.52
CA THR A 155 -1.58 -7.30 1.19
C THR A 155 -2.47 -7.87 2.28
N VAL A 156 -3.72 -7.42 2.32
CA VAL A 156 -4.70 -7.76 3.35
C VAL A 156 -6.05 -8.07 2.72
N VAL A 157 -6.74 -9.08 3.25
CA VAL A 157 -8.10 -9.48 2.85
C VAL A 157 -8.95 -9.70 4.10
N SER A 158 -10.18 -9.18 4.14
CA SER A 158 -11.13 -9.42 5.23
C SER A 158 -11.69 -10.85 5.17
N GLU A 159 -11.85 -11.49 6.34
CA GLU A 159 -12.41 -12.85 6.52
C GLU A 159 -13.86 -12.86 7.05
N SER A 160 -14.56 -11.79 6.92
CA SER A 160 -15.93 -11.67 7.43
C SER A 160 -16.98 -12.22 6.47
#